data_c115c2a0fb23afc8ec7a6fe5e9cb1d15
#
_entry.id   c115c2a0fb23afc8ec7a6fe5e9cb1d15
#
_cell.length_a   1.000
_cell.length_b   1.000
_cell.length_c   1.000
_cell.angle_alpha   90.00
_cell.angle_beta   90.00
_cell.angle_gamma   90.00
#
_symmetry.space_group_name_H-M   'P 1'
#
loop_
_entity.id
_entity.type
_entity.pdbx_description
1 polymer ?
#
loop_
_entity_poly.entity_id
_entity_poly.type
_entity_poly.pdbx_seq_one_letter_code
_entity_poly.pdbx_strand_id
1 'polypeptide(L)'
;MKKIIALTDYKNRFGSKHFDSPYRSGMDKDLIRLEFEKLNFAIDFIPFSKNINAVDISKDCYYIYTSSEDAGYHYKSFIEDQILYLEDNGCKVIPSYKYLRANNNKVFMELIRKSTHDNDLLSIKSQVFGTYEEAVENMNTFSFPAVIKKSEGASGKGVYMAENFEQLKNTLKKVAKTANLFHDLKEIGRTYKHKGYKKESKFRSKFIVQNMITNLKNDWKVYYFMDKLYIFYRPILKHRKFKASGGGYDNYSYAADAHIPDGIFNFVEKVMGYFNVPHASLDIAYDGTSFHLIEIQFIYFGTAGIPYSDGYFSKVNNDWQFIKNKLSIEEVYVQSIVRFIENSNF
;
A
#
# COMPACT_ATOMS: atom_id res chain seq x y z
N MET A 1 -14.65 28.69 -5.88
CA MET A 1 -14.33 27.32 -6.32
C MET A 1 -13.02 26.93 -5.67
N LYS A 2 -12.99 25.81 -4.91
CA LYS A 2 -11.75 25.31 -4.30
C LYS A 2 -10.80 24.81 -5.38
N LYS A 3 -9.50 25.05 -5.23
CA LYS A 3 -8.49 24.66 -6.24
C LYS A 3 -7.71 23.42 -5.80
N ILE A 4 -7.49 22.52 -6.77
CA ILE A 4 -6.67 21.31 -6.62
C ILE A 4 -5.50 21.39 -7.60
N ILE A 5 -4.32 20.99 -7.16
CA ILE A 5 -3.15 20.73 -8.00
C ILE A 5 -2.89 19.23 -7.97
N ALA A 6 -2.96 18.59 -9.12
CA ALA A 6 -2.69 17.17 -9.28
C ALA A 6 -1.28 16.97 -9.86
N LEU A 7 -0.38 16.40 -9.04
CA LEU A 7 1.01 16.20 -9.44
C LEU A 7 1.16 14.89 -10.22
N THR A 8 1.59 14.98 -11.47
CA THR A 8 1.78 13.85 -12.38
C THR A 8 3.23 13.39 -12.40
N ASP A 9 3.44 12.11 -12.73
CA ASP A 9 4.78 11.53 -12.89
C ASP A 9 5.52 12.07 -14.15
N TYR A 10 6.77 11.63 -14.35
CA TYR A 10 7.59 12.03 -15.51
C TYR A 10 7.02 11.55 -16.87
N LYS A 11 6.09 10.60 -16.86
CA LYS A 11 5.33 10.14 -18.04
C LYS A 11 4.03 10.92 -18.24
N ASN A 12 3.82 11.98 -17.46
CA ASN A 12 2.57 12.76 -17.41
C ASN A 12 1.33 11.91 -17.05
N ARG A 13 1.50 10.85 -16.23
CA ARG A 13 0.44 9.98 -15.77
C ARG A 13 -0.03 10.38 -14.39
N PHE A 14 -1.30 10.10 -14.10
CA PHE A 14 -1.90 10.32 -12.79
C PHE A 14 -2.70 9.07 -12.36
N GLY A 15 -2.60 8.72 -11.09
CA GLY A 15 -3.32 7.57 -10.53
C GLY A 15 -2.89 6.21 -11.08
N SER A 16 -3.63 5.16 -10.71
CA SER A 16 -3.35 3.78 -11.09
C SER A 16 -4.51 3.19 -11.89
N LYS A 17 -4.22 2.82 -13.13
CA LYS A 17 -5.14 2.12 -14.03
C LYS A 17 -4.35 1.10 -14.86
N HIS A 18 -4.51 -0.19 -14.56
CA HIS A 18 -3.54 -1.18 -15.04
C HIS A 18 -3.91 -1.87 -16.34
N PHE A 19 -5.20 -2.01 -16.65
CA PHE A 19 -5.67 -2.90 -17.72
C PHE A 19 -6.21 -2.20 -18.94
N ASP A 20 -6.26 -0.87 -18.94
CA ASP A 20 -6.70 -0.13 -20.11
C ASP A 20 -5.61 0.01 -21.16
N SER A 21 -6.01 0.29 -22.36
CA SER A 21 -5.10 0.62 -23.45
C SER A 21 -4.85 2.13 -23.52
N PRO A 22 -3.60 2.56 -23.56
CA PRO A 22 -2.38 1.75 -23.46
C PRO A 22 -2.12 1.26 -22.02
N TYR A 23 -1.48 0.09 -21.90
CA TYR A 23 -1.18 -0.55 -20.62
C TYR A 23 -0.49 0.40 -19.61
N ARG A 24 -1.02 0.45 -18.41
CA ARG A 24 -0.56 1.37 -17.33
C ARG A 24 -0.62 2.85 -17.71
N SER A 25 -1.65 3.27 -18.44
CA SER A 25 -1.80 4.66 -18.88
C SER A 25 -2.09 5.65 -17.74
N GLY A 26 -2.49 5.18 -16.55
CA GLY A 26 -3.05 6.00 -15.50
C GLY A 26 -4.54 6.26 -15.70
N MET A 27 -5.13 7.04 -14.81
CA MET A 27 -6.52 7.49 -14.90
C MET A 27 -6.69 8.53 -16.01
N ASP A 28 -7.89 8.63 -16.55
CA ASP A 28 -8.26 9.64 -17.54
C ASP A 28 -8.34 11.02 -16.88
N LYS A 29 -7.41 11.92 -17.24
CA LYS A 29 -7.31 13.26 -16.65
C LYS A 29 -8.46 14.18 -17.06
N ASP A 30 -9.03 13.99 -18.23
CA ASP A 30 -10.13 14.81 -18.71
C ASP A 30 -11.43 14.40 -18.02
N LEU A 31 -11.63 13.11 -17.79
CA LEU A 31 -12.72 12.62 -16.97
C LEU A 31 -12.59 13.07 -15.51
N ILE A 32 -11.39 12.98 -14.92
CA ILE A 32 -11.14 13.52 -13.56
C ILE A 32 -11.48 15.01 -13.48
N ARG A 33 -11.08 15.81 -14.48
CA ARG A 33 -11.39 17.25 -14.53
C ARG A 33 -12.90 17.47 -14.54
N LEU A 34 -13.61 16.78 -15.41
CA LEU A 34 -15.06 16.86 -15.51
C LEU A 34 -15.75 16.52 -14.20
N GLU A 35 -15.31 15.44 -13.52
CA GLU A 35 -15.90 15.02 -12.25
C GLU A 35 -15.64 16.02 -11.11
N PHE A 36 -14.45 16.64 -11.04
CA PHE A 36 -14.17 17.73 -10.10
C PHE A 36 -15.00 18.97 -10.37
N GLU A 37 -15.17 19.36 -11.64
CA GLU A 37 -16.00 20.51 -12.04
C GLU A 37 -17.47 20.34 -11.62
N LYS A 38 -18.04 19.12 -11.76
CA LYS A 38 -19.40 18.80 -11.27
C LYS A 38 -19.56 19.04 -9.78
N LEU A 39 -18.47 18.92 -9.01
CA LEU A 39 -18.44 19.08 -7.55
C LEU A 39 -17.91 20.47 -7.12
N ASN A 40 -17.86 21.45 -8.03
CA ASN A 40 -17.38 22.82 -7.79
C ASN A 40 -15.90 22.93 -7.36
N PHE A 41 -15.04 22.04 -7.87
CA PHE A 41 -13.59 22.11 -7.71
C PHE A 41 -12.93 22.40 -9.08
N ALA A 42 -11.90 23.25 -9.07
CA ALA A 42 -11.00 23.41 -10.21
C ALA A 42 -9.76 22.54 -10.04
N ILE A 43 -9.28 21.90 -11.09
CA ILE A 43 -8.09 21.05 -11.03
C ILE A 43 -7.10 21.37 -12.16
N ASP A 44 -5.81 21.50 -11.78
CA ASP A 44 -4.69 21.63 -12.70
C ASP A 44 -3.77 20.40 -12.56
N PHE A 45 -3.40 19.79 -13.70
CA PHE A 45 -2.41 18.72 -13.72
C PHE A 45 -1.02 19.28 -14.02
N ILE A 46 -0.08 19.12 -13.10
CA ILE A 46 1.28 19.67 -13.18
C ILE A 46 2.30 18.54 -12.96
N PRO A 47 3.29 18.35 -13.84
CA PRO A 47 4.36 17.39 -13.58
C PRO A 47 5.17 17.79 -12.34
N PHE A 48 5.61 16.81 -11.55
CA PHE A 48 6.46 17.04 -10.37
C PHE A 48 7.66 17.96 -10.68
N SER A 49 8.31 17.74 -11.82
CA SER A 49 9.49 18.52 -12.24
C SER A 49 9.21 20.01 -12.44
N LYS A 50 7.96 20.39 -12.74
CA LYS A 50 7.55 21.80 -12.89
C LYS A 50 7.13 22.44 -11.58
N ASN A 51 6.54 21.64 -10.68
CA ASN A 51 6.06 22.15 -9.39
C ASN A 51 7.20 22.65 -8.49
N ILE A 52 8.34 21.94 -8.46
CA ILE A 52 9.51 22.32 -7.64
C ILE A 52 10.13 23.63 -8.07
N ASN A 53 10.15 23.86 -9.37
CA ASN A 53 10.79 25.04 -9.96
C ASN A 53 9.82 26.24 -10.04
N ALA A 54 8.59 26.09 -9.55
CA ALA A 54 7.66 27.22 -9.44
C ALA A 54 8.11 28.12 -8.28
N VAL A 55 8.24 29.42 -8.56
CA VAL A 55 8.74 30.42 -7.60
C VAL A 55 7.80 30.58 -6.40
N ASP A 56 6.49 30.29 -6.58
CA ASP A 56 5.47 30.42 -5.53
C ASP A 56 4.67 29.12 -5.39
N ILE A 57 4.89 28.40 -4.26
CA ILE A 57 4.04 27.29 -3.87
C ILE A 57 2.75 27.83 -3.27
N SER A 58 1.62 27.56 -3.89
CA SER A 58 0.32 28.01 -3.40
C SER A 58 -0.11 27.19 -2.17
N LYS A 59 -0.36 27.89 -1.05
CA LYS A 59 -0.91 27.27 0.19
C LYS A 59 -2.44 27.23 0.22
N ASP A 60 -3.09 27.95 -0.71
CA ASP A 60 -4.55 28.08 -0.77
C ASP A 60 -5.24 26.99 -1.61
N CYS A 61 -4.49 25.97 -2.01
CA CYS A 61 -5.00 24.85 -2.78
C CYS A 61 -4.68 23.51 -2.11
N TYR A 62 -5.34 22.46 -2.58
CA TYR A 62 -5.06 21.08 -2.19
C TYR A 62 -4.15 20.43 -3.21
N TYR A 63 -3.14 19.72 -2.73
CA TYR A 63 -2.25 18.92 -3.57
C TYR A 63 -2.64 17.46 -3.50
N ILE A 64 -3.00 16.88 -4.63
CA ILE A 64 -3.11 15.43 -4.82
C ILE A 64 -2.00 14.97 -5.75
N TYR A 65 -1.61 13.72 -5.66
CA TYR A 65 -0.43 13.25 -6.39
C TYR A 65 -0.51 11.78 -6.74
N THR A 66 0.29 11.38 -7.72
CA THR A 66 0.52 9.97 -8.04
C THR A 66 1.82 9.47 -7.43
N SER A 67 1.91 8.18 -7.17
CA SER A 67 3.19 7.50 -6.89
C SER A 67 3.76 6.85 -8.16
N SER A 68 5.00 6.41 -8.11
CA SER A 68 5.62 5.60 -9.16
C SER A 68 6.05 4.25 -8.61
N GLU A 69 5.66 3.19 -9.30
CA GLU A 69 6.04 1.81 -8.99
C GLU A 69 7.06 1.27 -10.03
N ASP A 70 7.79 2.16 -10.69
CA ASP A 70 8.84 1.80 -11.64
C ASP A 70 9.97 1.04 -10.94
N ALA A 71 10.68 0.19 -11.68
CA ALA A 71 11.71 -0.67 -11.13
C ALA A 71 12.78 0.12 -10.35
N GLY A 72 13.10 -0.34 -9.15
CA GLY A 72 14.07 0.28 -8.26
C GLY A 72 13.54 1.45 -7.44
N TYR A 73 12.28 1.88 -7.64
CA TYR A 73 11.63 2.97 -6.89
C TYR A 73 12.39 4.31 -6.87
N HIS A 74 13.28 4.54 -7.84
CA HIS A 74 14.10 5.76 -7.89
C HIS A 74 13.23 7.01 -8.04
N TYR A 75 12.25 6.96 -8.94
CA TYR A 75 11.35 8.11 -9.13
C TYR A 75 10.38 8.28 -7.95
N LYS A 76 10.00 7.19 -7.27
CA LYS A 76 9.23 7.28 -6.03
C LYS A 76 9.99 8.02 -4.94
N SER A 77 11.30 7.79 -4.80
CA SER A 77 12.14 8.54 -3.85
C SER A 77 12.13 10.05 -4.13
N PHE A 78 12.21 10.44 -5.41
CA PHE A 78 12.08 11.83 -5.81
C PHE A 78 10.69 12.41 -5.47
N ILE A 79 9.61 11.65 -5.69
CA ILE A 79 8.25 12.05 -5.29
C ILE A 79 8.18 12.24 -3.77
N GLU A 80 8.77 11.32 -3.00
CA GLU A 80 8.81 11.39 -1.54
C GLU A 80 9.44 12.70 -1.05
N ASP A 81 10.57 13.11 -1.63
CA ASP A 81 11.23 14.38 -1.29
C ASP A 81 10.33 15.59 -1.59
N GLN A 82 9.62 15.56 -2.73
CA GLN A 82 8.72 16.63 -3.13
C GLN A 82 7.51 16.78 -2.21
N ILE A 83 6.89 15.67 -1.86
CA ILE A 83 5.70 15.66 -1.02
C ILE A 83 6.05 16.10 0.41
N LEU A 84 7.19 15.64 0.94
CA LEU A 84 7.68 16.10 2.23
C LEU A 84 7.93 17.61 2.21
N TYR A 85 8.61 18.12 1.16
CA TYR A 85 8.85 19.55 1.02
C TYR A 85 7.57 20.38 0.98
N LEU A 86 6.53 19.93 0.28
CA LEU A 86 5.22 20.61 0.27
C LEU A 86 4.58 20.64 1.65
N GLU A 87 4.58 19.51 2.39
CA GLU A 87 4.04 19.47 3.75
C GLU A 87 4.81 20.38 4.71
N ASP A 88 6.14 20.36 4.68
CA ASP A 88 6.99 21.21 5.53
C ASP A 88 6.78 22.71 5.26
N ASN A 89 6.35 23.06 4.03
CA ASN A 89 5.98 24.42 3.69
C ASN A 89 4.51 24.76 3.99
N GLY A 90 3.77 23.87 4.65
CA GLY A 90 2.39 24.09 5.08
C GLY A 90 1.34 23.94 3.98
N CYS A 91 1.66 23.23 2.90
CA CYS A 91 0.67 22.91 1.86
C CYS A 91 -0.27 21.79 2.31
N LYS A 92 -1.52 21.83 1.84
CA LYS A 92 -2.54 20.81 2.10
C LYS A 92 -2.36 19.63 1.16
N VAL A 93 -1.58 18.63 1.56
CA VAL A 93 -1.24 17.46 0.74
C VAL A 93 -2.15 16.28 1.08
N ILE A 94 -2.73 15.62 0.08
CA ILE A 94 -3.69 14.51 0.24
C ILE A 94 -3.27 13.30 -0.60
N PRO A 95 -3.07 12.15 0.05
CA PRO A 95 -2.88 11.97 1.49
C PRO A 95 -1.51 12.48 1.95
N SER A 96 -1.29 12.60 3.27
CA SER A 96 -0.04 13.11 3.83
C SER A 96 1.17 12.20 3.52
N TYR A 97 2.38 12.77 3.60
CA TYR A 97 3.65 12.11 3.29
C TYR A 97 3.83 10.75 3.95
N LYS A 98 3.41 10.59 5.21
CA LYS A 98 3.55 9.31 5.92
C LYS A 98 2.89 8.15 5.18
N TYR A 99 1.78 8.39 4.47
CA TYR A 99 1.07 7.36 3.71
C TYR A 99 1.76 7.05 2.38
N LEU A 100 2.39 8.04 1.75
CA LEU A 100 3.26 7.82 0.60
C LEU A 100 4.46 6.96 0.98
N ARG A 101 5.10 7.28 2.11
CA ARG A 101 6.23 6.52 2.63
C ARG A 101 5.86 5.08 2.99
N ALA A 102 4.63 4.84 3.45
CA ALA A 102 4.12 3.49 3.74
C ALA A 102 3.75 2.70 2.47
N ASN A 103 3.35 3.38 1.41
CA ASN A 103 2.98 2.72 0.17
C ASN A 103 4.17 1.97 -0.43
N ASN A 104 4.00 0.68 -0.71
CA ASN A 104 5.07 -0.23 -1.16
C ASN A 104 6.31 -0.27 -0.24
N ASN A 105 6.11 -0.05 1.07
CA ASN A 105 7.13 -0.14 2.11
C ASN A 105 6.53 -0.83 3.34
N LYS A 106 6.51 -2.16 3.31
CA LYS A 106 5.89 -3.00 4.35
C LYS A 106 6.48 -2.76 5.74
N VAL A 107 7.77 -2.42 5.83
CA VAL A 107 8.40 -2.07 7.12
C VAL A 107 7.76 -0.82 7.70
N PHE A 108 7.61 0.26 6.93
CA PHE A 108 7.01 1.48 7.43
C PHE A 108 5.50 1.34 7.65
N MET A 109 4.81 0.58 6.78
CA MET A 109 3.41 0.22 7.00
C MET A 109 3.21 -0.50 8.34
N GLU A 110 4.09 -1.46 8.71
CA GLU A 110 4.04 -2.12 10.01
C GLU A 110 4.28 -1.16 11.18
N LEU A 111 5.15 -0.17 11.02
CA LEU A 111 5.41 0.83 12.05
C LEU A 111 4.19 1.73 12.29
N ILE A 112 3.53 2.21 11.23
CA ILE A 112 2.30 3.00 11.40
C ILE A 112 1.13 2.14 11.89
N ARG A 113 1.08 0.85 11.54
CA ARG A 113 0.11 -0.08 12.13
C ARG A 113 0.36 -0.27 13.62
N LYS A 114 1.61 -0.42 14.05
CA LYS A 114 1.97 -0.50 15.48
C LYS A 114 1.60 0.75 16.27
N SER A 115 1.69 1.92 15.67
CA SER A 115 1.33 3.18 16.33
C SER A 115 -0.16 3.34 16.61
N THR A 116 -1.02 2.47 16.08
CA THR A 116 -2.45 2.46 16.41
C THR A 116 -2.72 1.93 17.82
N HIS A 117 -1.83 1.11 18.36
CA HIS A 117 -1.99 0.41 19.65
C HIS A 117 -3.27 -0.43 19.75
N ASP A 118 -3.90 -0.77 18.64
CA ASP A 118 -5.13 -1.54 18.57
C ASP A 118 -4.85 -3.04 18.47
N ASN A 119 -5.40 -3.83 19.37
CA ASN A 119 -5.13 -5.27 19.45
C ASN A 119 -5.61 -6.04 18.21
N ASP A 120 -6.71 -5.64 17.59
CA ASP A 120 -7.23 -6.33 16.39
C ASP A 120 -6.32 -6.05 15.19
N LEU A 121 -5.87 -4.78 15.04
CA LEU A 121 -4.89 -4.43 14.00
C LEU A 121 -3.53 -5.08 14.25
N LEU A 122 -3.18 -5.35 15.50
CA LEU A 122 -1.92 -5.98 15.92
C LEU A 122 -2.03 -7.50 16.11
N SER A 123 -3.16 -8.11 15.75
CA SER A 123 -3.40 -9.56 15.88
C SER A 123 -2.36 -10.41 15.15
N ILE A 124 -1.82 -9.94 14.02
CA ILE A 124 -0.64 -10.52 13.38
C ILE A 124 0.60 -9.94 14.06
N LYS A 125 1.24 -10.72 14.93
CA LYS A 125 2.51 -10.33 15.55
C LYS A 125 3.57 -10.20 14.46
N SER A 126 4.24 -9.05 14.40
CA SER A 126 5.25 -8.74 13.39
C SER A 126 6.47 -8.07 14.00
N GLN A 127 7.64 -8.35 13.43
CA GLN A 127 8.89 -7.68 13.75
C GLN A 127 9.54 -7.17 12.48
N VAL A 128 10.19 -6.00 12.56
CA VAL A 128 10.86 -5.33 11.46
C VAL A 128 12.36 -5.32 11.68
N PHE A 129 13.14 -5.54 10.62
CA PHE A 129 14.59 -5.62 10.69
C PHE A 129 15.23 -4.88 9.51
N GLY A 130 16.39 -4.29 9.77
CA GLY A 130 17.26 -3.68 8.76
C GLY A 130 18.29 -4.65 8.20
N THR A 131 18.70 -5.65 9.00
CA THR A 131 19.74 -6.63 8.65
C THR A 131 19.37 -8.06 9.05
N TYR A 132 20.03 -9.02 8.41
CA TYR A 132 19.95 -10.44 8.79
C TYR A 132 20.47 -10.68 10.21
N GLU A 133 21.56 -10.02 10.58
CA GLU A 133 22.22 -10.17 11.86
C GLU A 133 21.30 -9.77 13.01
N GLU A 134 20.61 -8.63 12.91
CA GLU A 134 19.60 -8.20 13.88
C GLU A 134 18.47 -9.23 14.06
N ALA A 135 18.01 -9.83 12.95
CA ALA A 135 16.96 -10.85 13.01
C ALA A 135 17.45 -12.14 13.65
N VAL A 136 18.73 -12.52 13.44
CA VAL A 136 19.32 -13.71 14.07
C VAL A 136 19.47 -13.53 15.59
N GLU A 137 19.85 -12.36 16.05
CA GLU A 137 19.91 -12.05 17.49
C GLU A 137 18.55 -12.17 18.18
N ASN A 138 17.47 -11.95 17.44
CA ASN A 138 16.09 -12.03 17.94
C ASN A 138 15.37 -13.33 17.59
N MET A 139 16.06 -14.37 17.14
CA MET A 139 15.45 -15.60 16.64
C MET A 139 14.52 -16.32 17.60
N ASN A 140 14.82 -16.28 18.89
CA ASN A 140 14.03 -16.95 19.92
C ASN A 140 12.63 -16.33 20.14
N THR A 141 12.37 -15.18 19.54
CA THR A 141 11.08 -14.48 19.64
C THR A 141 10.08 -14.88 18.55
N PHE A 142 10.52 -15.67 17.55
CA PHE A 142 9.68 -16.09 16.44
C PHE A 142 8.90 -17.36 16.74
N SER A 143 7.64 -17.39 16.33
CA SER A 143 6.81 -18.59 16.29
C SER A 143 6.79 -19.18 14.88
N PHE A 144 6.64 -20.49 14.75
CA PHE A 144 6.56 -21.17 13.46
C PHE A 144 5.18 -21.78 13.24
N PRO A 145 4.73 -21.83 11.97
CA PRO A 145 5.37 -21.29 10.78
C PRO A 145 5.40 -19.75 10.78
N ALA A 146 6.48 -19.18 10.24
CA ALA A 146 6.69 -17.75 10.12
C ALA A 146 6.61 -17.28 8.65
N VAL A 147 6.07 -16.10 8.44
CA VAL A 147 6.01 -15.45 7.11
C VAL A 147 7.04 -14.32 7.04
N ILE A 148 7.91 -14.38 6.06
CA ILE A 148 8.94 -13.39 5.80
C ILE A 148 8.54 -12.59 4.57
N LYS A 149 8.52 -11.25 4.66
CA LYS A 149 8.18 -10.38 3.53
C LYS A 149 9.30 -9.37 3.30
N LYS A 150 9.75 -9.23 2.05
CA LYS A 150 10.55 -8.09 1.63
C LYS A 150 9.78 -6.81 1.89
N SER A 151 10.48 -5.73 2.22
CA SER A 151 9.85 -4.43 2.43
C SER A 151 9.08 -3.96 1.19
N GLU A 152 9.64 -4.20 0.03
CA GLU A 152 9.13 -3.77 -1.27
C GLU A 152 8.65 -4.96 -2.10
N GLY A 153 7.71 -4.69 -3.01
CA GLY A 153 7.16 -5.69 -3.93
C GLY A 153 5.65 -5.91 -3.77
N ALA A 154 5.04 -6.34 -4.86
CA ALA A 154 3.61 -6.59 -5.00
C ALA A 154 3.33 -8.04 -5.46
N SER A 155 2.05 -8.43 -5.49
CA SER A 155 1.55 -9.70 -6.04
C SER A 155 2.18 -10.95 -5.39
N GLY A 156 2.48 -10.89 -4.08
CA GLY A 156 3.09 -11.99 -3.33
C GLY A 156 4.55 -12.28 -3.72
N LYS A 157 5.16 -11.50 -4.62
CA LYS A 157 6.60 -11.56 -4.90
C LYS A 157 7.36 -11.07 -3.66
N GLY A 158 8.36 -11.84 -3.22
CA GLY A 158 9.11 -11.48 -2.00
C GLY A 158 8.44 -11.86 -0.69
N VAL A 159 7.39 -12.70 -0.71
CA VAL A 159 6.75 -13.29 0.46
C VAL A 159 7.14 -14.76 0.55
N TYR A 160 7.65 -15.19 1.68
CA TYR A 160 8.17 -16.54 1.92
C TYR A 160 7.62 -17.09 3.23
N MET A 161 7.65 -18.40 3.41
CA MET A 161 7.30 -19.08 4.62
C MET A 161 8.50 -19.89 5.12
N ALA A 162 8.66 -19.96 6.42
CA ALA A 162 9.63 -20.83 7.10
C ALA A 162 8.92 -21.64 8.19
N GLU A 163 9.16 -22.93 8.22
CA GLU A 163 8.57 -23.88 9.16
C GLU A 163 9.46 -24.13 10.40
N ASN A 164 10.72 -23.70 10.31
CA ASN A 164 11.71 -23.86 11.37
C ASN A 164 12.85 -22.84 11.27
N PHE A 165 13.73 -22.82 12.24
CA PHE A 165 14.86 -21.86 12.31
C PHE A 165 15.83 -21.98 11.13
N GLU A 166 16.10 -23.17 10.61
CA GLU A 166 17.02 -23.35 9.49
C GLU A 166 16.47 -22.73 8.21
N GLN A 167 15.21 -23.04 7.89
CA GLN A 167 14.52 -22.44 6.76
C GLN A 167 14.41 -20.91 6.90
N LEU A 168 14.17 -20.42 8.13
CA LEU A 168 14.14 -19.00 8.41
C LEU A 168 15.49 -18.35 8.10
N LYS A 169 16.61 -18.87 8.63
CA LYS A 169 17.97 -18.34 8.36
C LYS A 169 18.28 -18.27 6.88
N ASN A 170 17.99 -19.33 6.13
CA ASN A 170 18.24 -19.40 4.70
C ASN A 170 17.38 -18.40 3.93
N THR A 171 16.12 -18.24 4.31
CA THR A 171 15.20 -17.28 3.70
C THR A 171 15.61 -15.84 4.00
N LEU A 172 15.99 -15.54 5.23
CA LEU A 172 16.46 -14.21 5.63
C LEU A 172 17.70 -13.79 4.85
N LYS A 173 18.69 -14.65 4.67
CA LYS A 173 19.88 -14.39 3.82
C LYS A 173 19.47 -14.05 2.39
N LYS A 174 18.49 -14.78 1.81
CA LYS A 174 17.98 -14.54 0.46
C LYS A 174 17.24 -13.20 0.37
N VAL A 175 16.41 -12.88 1.36
CA VAL A 175 15.56 -11.68 1.39
C VAL A 175 16.40 -10.42 1.62
N ALA A 176 17.35 -10.47 2.55
CA ALA A 176 18.16 -9.35 2.98
C ALA A 176 19.40 -9.09 2.11
N LYS A 177 19.72 -9.97 1.14
CA LYS A 177 20.95 -9.87 0.33
C LYS A 177 21.02 -8.57 -0.47
N THR A 178 22.09 -7.81 -0.28
CA THR A 178 22.39 -6.54 -0.99
C THR A 178 23.77 -6.53 -1.65
N ALA A 179 24.73 -7.30 -1.14
CA ALA A 179 26.08 -7.33 -1.63
C ALA A 179 26.24 -8.18 -2.89
N ASN A 180 27.18 -7.77 -3.75
CA ASN A 180 27.65 -8.53 -4.90
C ASN A 180 29.14 -8.86 -4.70
N LEU A 181 29.72 -9.70 -5.58
CA LEU A 181 31.12 -10.14 -5.51
C LEU A 181 32.11 -8.95 -5.45
N PHE A 182 31.85 -7.89 -6.19
CA PHE A 182 32.73 -6.72 -6.22
C PHE A 182 32.75 -5.98 -4.87
N HIS A 183 31.57 -5.86 -4.24
CA HIS A 183 31.49 -5.30 -2.89
C HIS A 183 32.24 -6.17 -1.88
N ASP A 184 32.10 -7.51 -1.95
CA ASP A 184 32.80 -8.45 -1.07
C ASP A 184 34.32 -8.31 -1.15
N LEU A 185 34.86 -8.19 -2.36
CA LEU A 185 36.30 -7.97 -2.56
C LEU A 185 36.79 -6.63 -1.97
N LYS A 186 36.01 -5.56 -2.14
CA LYS A 186 36.29 -4.25 -1.50
C LYS A 186 36.31 -4.35 0.02
N GLU A 187 35.36 -5.06 0.62
CA GLU A 187 35.28 -5.23 2.07
C GLU A 187 36.49 -6.03 2.63
N ILE A 188 36.95 -7.03 1.88
CA ILE A 188 38.18 -7.75 2.23
C ILE A 188 39.38 -6.80 2.21
N GLY A 189 39.55 -6.03 1.15
CA GLY A 189 40.64 -5.05 1.03
C GLY A 189 40.62 -4.00 2.15
N ARG A 190 39.43 -3.48 2.51
CA ARG A 190 39.27 -2.53 3.63
C ARG A 190 39.69 -3.11 4.97
N THR A 191 39.37 -4.39 5.22
CA THR A 191 39.76 -5.07 6.45
C THR A 191 41.28 -5.14 6.63
N TYR A 192 42.02 -5.40 5.55
CA TYR A 192 43.48 -5.42 5.58
C TYR A 192 44.08 -4.02 5.70
N LYS A 193 43.50 -3.03 5.02
CA LYS A 193 44.02 -1.67 4.95
C LYS A 193 43.75 -0.87 6.22
N HIS A 194 42.64 -1.10 6.92
CA HIS A 194 42.21 -0.27 8.03
C HIS A 194 42.00 -1.12 9.30
N LYS A 195 42.91 -0.99 10.26
CA LYS A 195 42.87 -1.69 11.54
C LYS A 195 41.60 -1.30 12.29
N GLY A 196 40.81 -2.30 12.74
CA GLY A 196 39.55 -2.06 13.45
C GLY A 196 38.32 -1.78 12.57
N TYR A 197 38.47 -1.84 11.25
CA TYR A 197 37.35 -1.70 10.35
C TYR A 197 36.29 -2.79 10.58
N LYS A 198 35.06 -2.36 10.79
CA LYS A 198 33.88 -3.26 10.87
C LYS A 198 33.27 -3.39 9.49
N LYS A 199 33.23 -4.62 8.97
CA LYS A 199 32.65 -4.91 7.65
C LYS A 199 31.19 -4.53 7.59
N GLU A 200 30.77 -3.99 6.44
CA GLU A 200 29.36 -3.82 6.16
C GLU A 200 28.66 -5.19 6.04
N SER A 201 27.43 -5.30 6.57
CA SER A 201 26.64 -6.52 6.36
C SER A 201 26.37 -6.72 4.86
N LYS A 202 26.47 -7.98 4.43
CA LYS A 202 26.03 -8.41 3.08
C LYS A 202 24.52 -8.51 2.95
N PHE A 203 23.80 -8.41 4.06
CA PHE A 203 22.38 -8.72 4.20
C PHE A 203 21.65 -7.58 4.91
N ARG A 204 21.62 -6.37 4.29
CA ARG A 204 21.09 -5.13 4.87
C ARG A 204 19.88 -4.55 4.12
N SER A 205 19.15 -5.38 3.36
CA SER A 205 17.85 -5.00 2.85
C SER A 205 16.80 -5.24 3.94
N LYS A 206 16.02 -4.22 4.26
CA LYS A 206 14.98 -4.27 5.29
C LYS A 206 13.86 -5.26 4.93
N PHE A 207 13.31 -5.91 5.94
CA PHE A 207 12.23 -6.91 5.81
C PHE A 207 11.40 -6.98 7.08
N ILE A 208 10.30 -7.75 7.02
CA ILE A 208 9.48 -8.08 8.17
C ILE A 208 9.39 -9.60 8.35
N VAL A 209 9.25 -10.05 9.60
CA VAL A 209 8.90 -11.41 9.97
C VAL A 209 7.60 -11.36 10.75
N GLN A 210 6.63 -12.19 10.36
CA GLN A 210 5.28 -12.22 10.93
C GLN A 210 4.87 -13.63 11.29
N ASN A 211 3.99 -13.78 12.28
CA ASN A 211 3.30 -15.05 12.50
C ASN A 211 2.42 -15.37 11.29
N MET A 212 2.33 -16.65 10.95
CA MET A 212 1.41 -17.11 9.92
C MET A 212 0.01 -17.25 10.50
N ILE A 213 -0.99 -16.77 9.74
CA ILE A 213 -2.39 -17.11 9.99
C ILE A 213 -2.63 -18.48 9.37
N THR A 214 -3.01 -19.45 10.18
CA THR A 214 -3.24 -20.83 9.73
C THR A 214 -4.65 -21.03 9.18
N ASN A 215 -4.83 -22.09 8.39
CA ASN A 215 -6.13 -22.57 7.89
C ASN A 215 -6.92 -21.58 7.00
N LEU A 216 -6.27 -20.56 6.45
CA LEU A 216 -6.92 -19.64 5.52
C LEU A 216 -7.26 -20.36 4.20
N LYS A 217 -8.50 -20.18 3.74
CA LYS A 217 -8.97 -20.63 2.41
C LYS A 217 -8.90 -19.50 1.39
N ASN A 218 -8.98 -18.28 1.85
CA ASN A 218 -9.00 -17.05 1.06
C ASN A 218 -8.48 -15.86 1.87
N ASP A 219 -8.31 -14.73 1.20
CA ASP A 219 -8.37 -13.41 1.82
C ASP A 219 -9.46 -12.56 1.15
N TRP A 220 -9.74 -11.42 1.76
CA TRP A 220 -10.68 -10.42 1.26
C TRP A 220 -9.90 -9.19 0.80
N LYS A 221 -10.06 -8.83 -0.47
CA LYS A 221 -9.55 -7.58 -1.03
C LYS A 221 -10.62 -6.53 -0.91
N VAL A 222 -10.36 -5.49 -0.13
CA VAL A 222 -11.30 -4.39 0.06
C VAL A 222 -10.71 -3.11 -0.49
N TYR A 223 -11.43 -2.45 -1.41
CA TYR A 223 -11.12 -1.07 -1.79
C TYR A 223 -12.05 -0.16 -1.01
N TYR A 224 -11.43 0.72 -0.24
CA TYR A 224 -12.10 1.78 0.51
C TYR A 224 -11.97 3.10 -0.23
N PHE A 225 -13.10 3.77 -0.45
CA PHE A 225 -13.21 5.11 -1.00
C PHE A 225 -14.21 5.92 -0.17
N MET A 226 -13.78 6.34 1.03
CA MET A 226 -14.63 7.03 2.00
C MET A 226 -15.90 6.23 2.35
N ASP A 227 -17.03 6.57 1.73
CA ASP A 227 -18.34 5.96 1.95
C ASP A 227 -18.63 4.76 1.05
N LYS A 228 -17.69 4.35 0.19
CA LYS A 228 -17.86 3.24 -0.75
C LYS A 228 -16.84 2.15 -0.51
N LEU A 229 -17.32 0.91 -0.42
CA LEU A 229 -16.49 -0.28 -0.29
C LEU A 229 -16.72 -1.21 -1.48
N TYR A 230 -15.63 -1.66 -2.09
CA TYR A 230 -15.64 -2.76 -3.05
C TYR A 230 -14.95 -3.95 -2.39
N ILE A 231 -15.66 -5.07 -2.25
CA ILE A 231 -15.18 -6.25 -1.54
C ILE A 231 -15.07 -7.42 -2.49
N PHE A 232 -13.92 -8.09 -2.51
CA PHE A 232 -13.63 -9.22 -3.39
C PHE A 232 -13.08 -10.39 -2.58
N TYR A 233 -13.60 -11.57 -2.86
CA TYR A 233 -13.08 -12.85 -2.37
C TYR A 233 -11.90 -13.28 -3.25
N ARG A 234 -10.75 -13.59 -2.64
CA ARG A 234 -9.57 -14.11 -3.35
C ARG A 234 -9.18 -15.48 -2.78
N PRO A 235 -9.43 -16.58 -3.51
CA PRO A 235 -9.10 -17.90 -3.02
C PRO A 235 -7.58 -18.13 -2.94
N ILE A 236 -7.15 -18.95 -1.97
CA ILE A 236 -5.79 -19.47 -1.95
C ILE A 236 -5.74 -20.68 -2.87
N LEU A 237 -5.12 -20.52 -4.04
CA LEU A 237 -4.99 -21.58 -5.04
C LEU A 237 -3.99 -22.65 -4.54
N LYS A 238 -4.25 -23.94 -4.81
CA LYS A 238 -3.42 -25.07 -4.34
C LYS A 238 -1.92 -24.90 -4.61
N HIS A 239 -1.56 -24.41 -5.80
CA HIS A 239 -0.15 -24.15 -6.17
C HIS A 239 0.48 -22.94 -5.48
N ARG A 240 -0.31 -22.07 -4.86
CA ARG A 240 0.12 -20.86 -4.15
C ARG A 240 0.42 -21.07 -2.67
N LYS A 241 0.12 -22.28 -2.15
CA LYS A 241 0.29 -22.68 -0.74
C LYS A 241 -0.53 -21.78 0.20
N PHE A 242 0.07 -20.75 0.80
CA PHE A 242 -0.53 -19.87 1.80
C PHE A 242 -0.85 -18.45 1.27
N LYS A 243 -0.65 -18.19 -0.04
CA LYS A 243 -0.81 -16.86 -0.63
C LYS A 243 -2.08 -16.77 -1.46
N ALA A 244 -2.98 -15.85 -1.15
CA ALA A 244 -4.11 -15.51 -1.99
C ALA A 244 -3.73 -14.52 -3.10
N SER A 245 -2.83 -13.57 -2.80
CA SER A 245 -2.40 -12.53 -3.75
C SER A 245 -1.57 -13.08 -4.93
N GLY A 246 -1.73 -12.46 -6.11
CA GLY A 246 -0.99 -12.79 -7.33
C GLY A 246 -1.56 -13.96 -8.14
N GLY A 247 -2.78 -14.41 -7.88
CA GLY A 247 -3.50 -15.43 -8.62
C GLY A 247 -4.12 -14.95 -9.94
N GLY A 248 -4.11 -13.65 -10.20
CA GLY A 248 -4.84 -13.02 -11.30
C GLY A 248 -6.28 -12.66 -10.93
N TYR A 249 -6.84 -11.68 -11.62
CA TYR A 249 -8.21 -11.19 -11.35
C TYR A 249 -9.29 -12.18 -11.74
N ASP A 250 -9.00 -13.10 -12.67
CA ASP A 250 -9.91 -14.18 -13.08
C ASP A 250 -10.31 -15.11 -11.91
N ASN A 251 -9.55 -15.08 -10.81
CA ASN A 251 -9.84 -15.85 -9.60
C ASN A 251 -10.52 -15.04 -8.51
N TYR A 252 -10.92 -13.79 -8.80
CA TYR A 252 -11.65 -12.96 -7.83
C TYR A 252 -13.14 -13.22 -8.00
N SER A 253 -13.84 -13.47 -6.89
CA SER A 253 -15.31 -13.44 -6.85
C SER A 253 -15.77 -12.12 -6.26
N TYR A 254 -16.78 -11.53 -6.87
CA TYR A 254 -17.36 -10.27 -6.38
C TYR A 254 -18.20 -10.55 -5.13
N ALA A 255 -18.29 -9.54 -4.30
CA ALA A 255 -19.00 -9.66 -3.03
C ALA A 255 -20.51 -9.95 -3.17
N ALA A 256 -21.13 -9.56 -4.31
CA ALA A 256 -22.54 -9.91 -4.59
C ALA A 256 -22.75 -11.41 -4.69
N ASP A 257 -21.71 -12.17 -5.08
CA ASP A 257 -21.75 -13.61 -5.30
C ASP A 257 -21.06 -14.42 -4.19
N ALA A 258 -20.37 -13.74 -3.26
CA ALA A 258 -19.64 -14.36 -2.17
C ALA A 258 -20.31 -14.08 -0.83
N HIS A 259 -20.38 -15.11 0.02
CA HIS A 259 -20.82 -14.91 1.39
C HIS A 259 -19.79 -14.11 2.18
N ILE A 260 -20.09 -12.83 2.39
CA ILE A 260 -19.25 -11.90 3.14
C ILE A 260 -19.38 -12.24 4.62
N PRO A 261 -18.26 -12.42 5.37
CA PRO A 261 -18.33 -12.68 6.80
C PRO A 261 -18.96 -11.51 7.56
N ASP A 262 -19.85 -11.84 8.50
CA ASP A 262 -20.41 -10.85 9.40
C ASP A 262 -19.32 -10.07 10.13
N GLY A 263 -19.45 -8.75 10.20
CA GLY A 263 -18.51 -7.87 10.89
C GLY A 263 -17.36 -7.35 10.05
N ILE A 264 -17.18 -7.76 8.77
CA ILE A 264 -16.09 -7.23 7.93
C ILE A 264 -16.20 -5.71 7.73
N PHE A 265 -17.43 -5.20 7.59
CA PHE A 265 -17.67 -3.76 7.44
C PHE A 265 -17.20 -2.99 8.68
N ASN A 266 -17.56 -3.45 9.87
CA ASN A 266 -17.16 -2.86 11.15
C ASN A 266 -15.63 -2.91 11.30
N PHE A 267 -14.99 -4.01 10.88
CA PHE A 267 -13.54 -4.13 10.91
C PHE A 267 -12.89 -3.13 9.96
N VAL A 268 -13.39 -2.96 8.73
CA VAL A 268 -12.88 -1.97 7.78
C VAL A 268 -13.05 -0.55 8.31
N GLU A 269 -14.21 -0.20 8.86
CA GLU A 269 -14.43 1.11 9.48
C GLU A 269 -13.46 1.36 10.65
N LYS A 270 -13.28 0.37 11.51
CA LYS A 270 -12.32 0.43 12.61
C LYS A 270 -10.90 0.69 12.10
N VAL A 271 -10.45 -0.08 11.10
CA VAL A 271 -9.13 0.10 10.48
C VAL A 271 -8.99 1.50 9.91
N MET A 272 -9.96 1.94 9.11
CA MET A 272 -9.89 3.25 8.43
C MET A 272 -10.03 4.42 9.39
N GLY A 273 -10.65 4.24 10.56
CA GLY A 273 -10.69 5.24 11.63
C GLY A 273 -9.32 5.66 12.18
N TYR A 274 -8.29 4.82 12.00
CA TYR A 274 -6.92 5.17 12.39
C TYR A 274 -6.13 5.92 11.31
N PHE A 275 -6.63 5.94 10.08
CA PHE A 275 -5.87 6.47 8.94
C PHE A 275 -6.62 7.61 8.27
N ASN A 276 -6.01 8.79 8.30
CA ASN A 276 -6.58 9.98 7.66
C ASN A 276 -6.24 10.00 6.17
N VAL A 277 -6.97 9.21 5.37
CA VAL A 277 -6.79 9.05 3.93
C VAL A 277 -8.14 8.98 3.21
N PRO A 278 -8.24 9.48 1.96
CA PRO A 278 -9.48 9.44 1.19
C PRO A 278 -9.81 8.03 0.67
N HIS A 279 -8.80 7.22 0.44
CA HIS A 279 -8.96 5.88 -0.09
C HIS A 279 -7.80 4.97 0.34
N ALA A 280 -8.07 3.68 0.33
CA ALA A 280 -7.08 2.65 0.61
C ALA A 280 -7.48 1.31 -0.02
N SER A 281 -6.52 0.42 -0.13
CA SER A 281 -6.75 -0.97 -0.48
C SER A 281 -6.26 -1.86 0.66
N LEU A 282 -7.15 -2.68 1.21
CA LEU A 282 -6.90 -3.57 2.33
C LEU A 282 -6.89 -5.02 1.86
N ASP A 283 -5.95 -5.80 2.36
CA ASP A 283 -5.95 -7.25 2.30
C ASP A 283 -6.30 -7.77 3.71
N ILE A 284 -7.45 -8.42 3.86
CA ILE A 284 -8.00 -8.85 5.13
C ILE A 284 -8.16 -10.36 5.13
N ALA A 285 -7.64 -11.04 6.14
CA ALA A 285 -7.92 -12.45 6.40
C ALA A 285 -9.05 -12.59 7.42
N TYR A 286 -9.82 -13.67 7.29
CA TYR A 286 -10.77 -14.12 8.30
C TYR A 286 -10.52 -15.60 8.58
N ASP A 287 -10.19 -15.94 9.84
CA ASP A 287 -9.84 -17.30 10.24
C ASP A 287 -11.05 -18.13 10.70
N GLY A 288 -12.24 -17.57 10.61
CA GLY A 288 -13.50 -18.15 11.10
C GLY A 288 -13.98 -17.54 12.42
N THR A 289 -13.13 -16.78 13.11
CA THR A 289 -13.45 -16.12 14.39
C THR A 289 -13.06 -14.65 14.40
N SER A 290 -11.92 -14.31 13.81
CA SER A 290 -11.31 -12.98 13.88
C SER A 290 -10.85 -12.49 12.52
N PHE A 291 -10.89 -11.18 12.34
CA PHE A 291 -10.31 -10.51 11.18
C PHE A 291 -8.87 -10.10 11.45
N HIS A 292 -8.04 -10.18 10.42
CA HIS A 292 -6.62 -9.84 10.47
C HIS A 292 -6.25 -8.94 9.30
N LEU A 293 -5.67 -7.78 9.56
CA LEU A 293 -5.16 -6.89 8.52
C LEU A 293 -3.79 -7.41 8.03
N ILE A 294 -3.77 -7.98 6.81
CA ILE A 294 -2.54 -8.54 6.19
C ILE A 294 -1.67 -7.42 5.59
N GLU A 295 -2.30 -6.49 4.87
CA GLU A 295 -1.64 -5.38 4.18
C GLU A 295 -2.62 -4.24 3.96
N ILE A 296 -2.12 -3.00 3.95
CA ILE A 296 -2.87 -1.82 3.54
C ILE A 296 -2.01 -0.96 2.61
N GLN A 297 -2.61 -0.45 1.54
CA GLN A 297 -1.98 0.42 0.55
C GLN A 297 -2.82 1.69 0.41
N PHE A 298 -2.19 2.87 0.44
CA PHE A 298 -2.90 4.14 0.58
C PHE A 298 -2.98 4.98 -0.70
N ILE A 299 -2.07 4.79 -1.67
CA ILE A 299 -1.94 5.72 -2.79
C ILE A 299 -1.99 4.98 -4.13
N TYR A 300 -1.08 4.06 -4.34
CA TYR A 300 -0.95 3.32 -5.58
C TYR A 300 -1.23 1.84 -5.35
N PHE A 301 -2.38 1.40 -5.75
CA PHE A 301 -2.83 0.00 -5.65
C PHE A 301 -3.60 -0.42 -6.90
N GLY A 302 -3.70 -1.74 -7.11
CA GLY A 302 -4.45 -2.27 -8.26
C GLY A 302 -5.94 -2.00 -8.11
N THR A 303 -6.52 -1.30 -9.06
CA THR A 303 -7.95 -0.92 -9.11
C THR A 303 -8.75 -1.73 -10.11
N ALA A 304 -8.14 -2.73 -10.73
CA ALA A 304 -8.73 -3.50 -11.83
C ALA A 304 -10.01 -4.28 -11.46
N GLY A 305 -10.28 -4.46 -10.17
CA GLY A 305 -11.55 -5.06 -9.72
C GLY A 305 -12.76 -4.15 -9.95
N ILE A 306 -12.60 -2.83 -9.88
CA ILE A 306 -13.72 -1.87 -9.94
C ILE A 306 -14.50 -1.98 -11.26
N PRO A 307 -13.89 -2.00 -12.45
CA PRO A 307 -14.61 -2.16 -13.71
C PRO A 307 -15.43 -3.45 -13.83
N TYR A 308 -15.05 -4.49 -13.10
CA TYR A 308 -15.74 -5.78 -13.11
C TYR A 308 -16.81 -5.90 -12.01
N SER A 309 -16.88 -4.95 -11.08
CA SER A 309 -17.93 -4.91 -10.07
C SER A 309 -19.20 -4.29 -10.63
N ASP A 310 -20.36 -4.88 -10.33
CA ASP A 310 -21.67 -4.33 -10.69
C ASP A 310 -22.14 -3.21 -9.76
N GLY A 311 -21.38 -2.93 -8.72
CA GLY A 311 -21.72 -1.92 -7.73
C GLY A 311 -20.72 -1.90 -6.57
N TYR A 312 -21.14 -1.27 -5.49
CA TYR A 312 -20.36 -1.09 -4.28
C TYR A 312 -21.25 -1.17 -3.04
N PHE A 313 -20.66 -1.36 -1.88
CA PHE A 313 -21.35 -1.23 -0.61
C PHE A 313 -21.26 0.21 -0.10
N SER A 314 -22.37 0.74 0.39
CA SER A 314 -22.46 2.05 1.05
C SER A 314 -23.47 2.01 2.17
N LYS A 315 -23.38 2.94 3.13
CA LYS A 315 -24.37 3.04 4.22
C LYS A 315 -25.64 3.73 3.74
N VAL A 316 -26.76 3.05 3.95
CA VAL A 316 -28.11 3.60 3.78
C VAL A 316 -28.81 3.43 5.13
N ASN A 317 -29.24 4.52 5.74
CA ASN A 317 -29.84 4.52 7.09
C ASN A 317 -29.00 3.80 8.16
N ASN A 318 -27.66 3.99 8.13
CA ASN A 318 -26.64 3.35 8.97
C ASN A 318 -26.38 1.85 8.71
N ASP A 319 -27.07 1.21 7.78
CA ASP A 319 -26.83 -0.18 7.40
C ASP A 319 -26.04 -0.27 6.09
N TRP A 320 -25.09 -1.19 6.03
CA TRP A 320 -24.33 -1.45 4.81
C TRP A 320 -25.19 -2.21 3.80
N GLN A 321 -25.40 -1.60 2.63
CA GLN A 321 -26.22 -2.15 1.55
C GLN A 321 -25.41 -2.16 0.25
N PHE A 322 -25.64 -3.17 -0.57
CA PHE A 322 -25.09 -3.22 -1.92
C PHE A 322 -25.88 -2.29 -2.84
N ILE A 323 -25.20 -1.31 -3.39
CA ILE A 323 -25.76 -0.37 -4.36
C ILE A 323 -25.35 -0.82 -5.76
N LYS A 324 -26.31 -1.32 -6.52
CA LYS A 324 -26.10 -1.73 -7.91
C LYS A 324 -25.98 -0.50 -8.80
N ASN A 325 -24.80 0.12 -8.77
CA ASN A 325 -24.44 1.27 -9.59
C ASN A 325 -22.98 1.19 -9.96
N LYS A 326 -22.69 1.10 -11.25
CA LYS A 326 -21.33 0.97 -11.78
C LYS A 326 -20.74 2.36 -11.99
N LEU A 327 -19.68 2.65 -11.25
CA LEU A 327 -18.92 3.89 -11.38
C LEU A 327 -17.57 3.62 -12.04
N SER A 328 -17.04 4.60 -12.76
CA SER A 328 -15.63 4.57 -13.21
C SER A 328 -14.69 4.78 -12.03
N ILE A 329 -13.44 4.39 -12.19
CA ILE A 329 -12.41 4.63 -11.15
C ILE A 329 -12.20 6.13 -10.92
N GLU A 330 -12.31 6.92 -11.97
CA GLU A 330 -12.19 8.39 -11.92
C GLU A 330 -13.29 9.01 -11.08
N GLU A 331 -14.55 8.60 -11.29
CA GLU A 331 -15.68 9.07 -10.48
C GLU A 331 -15.51 8.71 -9.00
N VAL A 332 -15.18 7.46 -8.71
CA VAL A 332 -14.99 6.99 -7.33
C VAL A 332 -13.84 7.71 -6.65
N TYR A 333 -12.72 7.90 -7.36
CA TYR A 333 -11.56 8.61 -6.88
C TYR A 333 -11.89 10.06 -6.53
N VAL A 334 -12.50 10.80 -7.47
CA VAL A 334 -12.85 12.21 -7.28
C VAL A 334 -13.83 12.38 -6.12
N GLN A 335 -14.89 11.57 -6.06
CA GLN A 335 -15.85 11.61 -4.96
C GLN A 335 -15.18 11.37 -3.61
N SER A 336 -14.22 10.45 -3.54
CA SER A 336 -13.49 10.17 -2.30
C SER A 336 -12.60 11.35 -1.86
N ILE A 337 -11.92 12.01 -2.79
CA ILE A 337 -11.09 13.19 -2.50
C ILE A 337 -11.95 14.37 -2.02
N VAL A 338 -13.03 14.67 -2.72
CA VAL A 338 -13.93 15.79 -2.36
C VAL A 338 -14.53 15.57 -0.98
N ARG A 339 -15.08 14.37 -0.74
CA ARG A 339 -15.66 14.03 0.56
C ARG A 339 -14.63 14.07 1.70
N PHE A 340 -13.41 13.65 1.42
CA PHE A 340 -12.31 13.76 2.37
C PHE A 340 -12.00 15.23 2.71
N ILE A 341 -11.93 16.11 1.69
CA ILE A 341 -11.69 17.57 1.89
C ILE A 341 -12.83 18.20 2.68
N GLU A 342 -14.08 17.81 2.44
CA GLU A 342 -15.26 18.34 3.12
C GLU A 342 -15.33 17.90 4.59
N ASN A 343 -14.91 16.69 4.89
CA ASN A 343 -14.89 16.14 6.24
C ASN A 343 -13.64 16.52 7.05
N SER A 344 -12.61 17.05 6.41
CA SER A 344 -11.35 17.41 7.05
C SER A 344 -11.34 18.89 7.45
N ASN A 345 -10.90 19.17 8.67
CA ASN A 345 -10.59 20.53 9.14
C ASN A 345 -9.13 20.88 8.70
N PHE A 346 -8.91 21.09 7.39
CA PHE A 346 -7.62 21.59 6.88
C PHE A 346 -7.46 23.09 7.15
#